data_11a32d9fcb496f836ae5d16c40210cad
#
_entry.id   11a32d9fcb496f836ae5d16c40210cad
#
_cell.length_a   1.000
_cell.length_b   1.000
_cell.length_c   1.000
_cell.angle_alpha   90.00
_cell.angle_beta   90.00
_cell.angle_gamma   90.00
#
_symmetry.space_group_name_H-M   'P 1'
#
loop_
_entity.id
_entity.type
_entity.pdbx_description
1 polymer ?
#
loop_
_entity_poly.entity_id
_entity_poly.type
_entity_poly.pdbx_seq_one_letter_code
_entity_poly.pdbx_strand_id
1 'polypeptide(L)'
;MLGELGLSFTQVKTLHVLRDADDMNVKDVSDRLGLSLPAMSRALDGLVQRGFVERRESDRDRRAKLVRLLPAGRDALDTIERSRLSLIEEFTATLSDEERAGLHSTLLPIVERIHTP
;
A
#
# COMPACT_ATOMS: atom_id res chain seq x y z
N MET A 1 -0.77 -11.12 10.22
CA MET A 1 -1.92 -10.77 9.37
C MET A 1 -2.30 -9.34 9.61
N LEU A 2 -2.51 -8.59 8.56
CA LEU A 2 -2.82 -7.19 8.68
C LEU A 2 -4.33 -6.97 8.60
N GLY A 3 -4.91 -6.81 9.78
CA GLY A 3 -6.27 -6.33 9.90
C GLY A 3 -7.36 -7.26 9.45
N GLU A 4 -8.52 -6.69 9.39
CA GLU A 4 -9.79 -7.36 9.17
C GLU A 4 -9.92 -7.99 7.79
N LEU A 5 -9.13 -7.52 6.83
CA LEU A 5 -9.25 -7.95 5.44
C LEU A 5 -8.42 -9.20 5.12
N GLY A 6 -7.60 -9.66 6.05
CA GLY A 6 -6.79 -10.86 5.84
C GLY A 6 -5.74 -10.71 4.74
N LEU A 7 -5.28 -9.50 4.47
CA LEU A 7 -4.25 -9.25 3.49
C LEU A 7 -2.86 -9.37 4.11
N SER A 8 -1.91 -9.87 3.33
CA SER A 8 -0.51 -9.88 3.76
C SER A 8 0.08 -8.48 3.67
N PHE A 9 1.20 -8.28 4.37
CA PHE A 9 1.93 -7.01 4.30
C PHE A 9 2.32 -6.67 2.86
N THR A 10 2.79 -7.67 2.10
CA THR A 10 3.15 -7.49 0.70
C THR A 10 1.95 -7.04 -0.15
N GLN A 11 0.79 -7.64 0.10
CA GLN A 11 -0.42 -7.26 -0.62
C GLN A 11 -0.85 -5.82 -0.32
N VAL A 12 -0.77 -5.40 0.94
CA VAL A 12 -1.08 -4.03 1.33
C VAL A 12 -0.12 -3.04 0.65
N LYS A 13 1.17 -3.34 0.65
CA LYS A 13 2.17 -2.50 -0.03
C LYS A 13 1.89 -2.42 -1.52
N THR A 14 1.46 -3.52 -2.13
CA THR A 14 1.11 -3.55 -3.55
C THR A 14 -0.07 -2.61 -3.84
N LEU A 15 -1.11 -2.64 -3.02
CA LEU A 15 -2.24 -1.74 -3.18
C LEU A 15 -1.80 -0.27 -3.06
N HIS A 16 -0.91 0.04 -2.13
CA HIS A 16 -0.38 1.39 -1.98
C HIS A 16 0.36 1.87 -3.22
N VAL A 17 1.19 1.02 -3.79
CA VAL A 17 1.94 1.37 -5.02
C VAL A 17 0.99 1.66 -6.16
N LEU A 18 -0.09 0.89 -6.27
CA LEU A 18 -1.04 1.03 -7.37
C LEU A 18 -2.02 2.18 -7.19
N ARG A 19 -2.14 2.73 -6.00
CA ARG A 19 -3.13 3.78 -5.72
C ARG A 19 -3.00 4.98 -6.65
N ASP A 20 -1.79 5.43 -6.87
CA ASP A 20 -1.51 6.66 -7.62
C ASP A 20 -1.16 6.41 -9.08
N ALA A 21 -1.35 5.18 -9.55
CA ALA A 21 -1.08 4.79 -10.93
C ALA A 21 -2.36 4.31 -11.60
N ASP A 22 -2.51 4.62 -12.89
CA ASP A 22 -3.64 4.07 -13.66
C ASP A 22 -3.36 2.60 -13.99
N ASP A 23 -2.32 2.36 -14.79
CA ASP A 23 -1.81 1.03 -15.09
C ASP A 23 -0.33 1.01 -14.76
N MET A 24 0.15 -0.08 -14.19
CA MET A 24 1.57 -0.27 -13.92
C MET A 24 2.01 -1.61 -14.47
N ASN A 25 3.22 -1.63 -15.02
CA ASN A 25 3.84 -2.88 -15.44
C ASN A 25 4.17 -3.69 -14.18
N VAL A 26 3.85 -4.99 -14.19
CA VAL A 26 4.11 -5.89 -13.07
C VAL A 26 5.57 -5.88 -12.66
N LYS A 27 6.49 -5.82 -13.63
CA LYS A 27 7.90 -5.74 -13.35
C LYS A 27 8.26 -4.48 -12.57
N ASP A 28 7.67 -3.35 -12.93
CA ASP A 28 7.92 -2.09 -12.23
C ASP A 28 7.42 -2.14 -10.78
N VAL A 29 6.27 -2.78 -10.55
CA VAL A 29 5.76 -2.97 -9.19
C VAL A 29 6.73 -3.83 -8.38
N SER A 30 7.19 -4.96 -8.96
CA SER A 30 8.12 -5.84 -8.27
C SER A 30 9.44 -5.13 -7.95
N ASP A 31 9.94 -4.33 -8.86
CA ASP A 31 11.17 -3.56 -8.64
C ASP A 31 11.01 -2.54 -7.51
N ARG A 32 9.88 -1.84 -7.48
CA ARG A 32 9.61 -0.85 -6.43
C ARG A 32 9.48 -1.47 -5.05
N LEU A 33 8.96 -2.70 -4.99
CA LEU A 33 8.78 -3.40 -3.72
C LEU A 33 9.96 -4.29 -3.34
N GLY A 34 10.96 -4.41 -4.23
CA GLY A 34 12.11 -5.25 -3.98
C GLY A 34 11.77 -6.74 -3.96
N LEU A 35 10.80 -7.16 -4.77
CA LEU A 35 10.33 -8.54 -4.82
C LEU A 35 10.76 -9.21 -6.11
N SER A 36 10.92 -10.54 -6.06
CA SER A 36 11.09 -11.34 -7.27
C SER A 36 9.77 -11.38 -8.03
N LEU A 37 9.84 -11.64 -9.34
CA LEU A 37 8.63 -11.78 -10.14
C LEU A 37 7.70 -12.90 -9.65
N PRO A 38 8.21 -14.09 -9.26
CA PRO A 38 7.34 -15.12 -8.69
C PRO A 38 6.63 -14.68 -7.42
N ALA A 39 7.33 -13.97 -6.52
CA ALA A 39 6.71 -13.47 -5.29
C ALA A 39 5.63 -12.42 -5.60
N MET A 40 5.93 -11.53 -6.55
CA MET A 40 4.97 -10.51 -6.97
C MET A 40 3.74 -11.15 -7.61
N SER A 41 3.96 -12.15 -8.45
CA SER A 41 2.86 -12.87 -9.10
C SER A 41 1.92 -13.52 -8.09
N ARG A 42 2.48 -14.16 -7.05
CA ARG A 42 1.66 -14.77 -5.99
C ARG A 42 0.83 -13.74 -5.23
N ALA A 43 1.44 -12.61 -4.89
CA ALA A 43 0.73 -11.54 -4.20
C ALA A 43 -0.41 -10.99 -5.08
N LEU A 44 -0.15 -10.78 -6.36
CA LEU A 44 -1.15 -10.30 -7.29
C LEU A 44 -2.26 -11.31 -7.52
N ASP A 45 -1.95 -12.62 -7.59
CA ASP A 45 -2.96 -13.66 -7.75
C ASP A 45 -4.01 -13.57 -6.64
N GLY A 46 -3.58 -13.39 -5.41
CA GLY A 46 -4.49 -13.24 -4.28
C GLY A 46 -5.35 -11.98 -4.38
N LEU A 47 -4.76 -10.88 -4.84
CA LEU A 47 -5.50 -9.64 -5.01
C LEU A 47 -6.49 -9.70 -6.17
N VAL A 48 -6.12 -10.37 -7.26
CA VAL A 48 -7.02 -10.60 -8.40
C VAL A 48 -8.23 -11.44 -7.97
N GLN A 49 -7.99 -12.51 -7.22
CA GLN A 49 -9.07 -13.37 -6.73
C GLN A 49 -10.07 -12.61 -5.87
N ARG A 50 -9.61 -11.62 -5.13
CA ARG A 50 -10.48 -10.81 -4.28
C ARG A 50 -11.15 -9.65 -5.04
N GLY A 51 -10.82 -9.47 -6.31
CA GLY A 51 -11.38 -8.38 -7.10
C GLY A 51 -10.82 -7.01 -6.76
N PHE A 52 -9.63 -6.97 -6.16
CA PHE A 52 -8.99 -5.72 -5.74
C PHE A 52 -8.11 -5.12 -6.83
N VAL A 53 -7.57 -5.95 -7.71
CA VAL A 53 -6.76 -5.50 -8.82
C VAL A 53 -7.14 -6.30 -10.06
N GLU A 54 -6.80 -5.74 -11.22
CA GLU A 54 -7.01 -6.38 -12.51
C GLU A 54 -5.66 -6.49 -13.22
N ARG A 55 -5.40 -7.64 -13.83
CA ARG A 55 -4.24 -7.84 -14.68
C ARG A 55 -4.69 -7.96 -16.13
N ARG A 56 -3.91 -7.35 -17.03
CA ARG A 56 -4.15 -7.47 -18.46
C ARG A 56 -2.84 -7.40 -19.23
N GLU A 57 -2.86 -7.82 -20.49
CA GLU A 57 -1.71 -7.66 -21.35
C GLU A 57 -1.68 -6.25 -21.92
N SER A 58 -0.46 -5.75 -22.14
CA SER A 58 -0.30 -4.46 -22.80
C SER A 58 -0.70 -4.54 -24.25
N ASP A 59 -1.42 -3.54 -24.75
CA ASP A 59 -1.78 -3.45 -26.17
C ASP A 59 -0.57 -3.28 -27.08
N ARG A 60 0.50 -2.73 -26.53
CA ARG A 60 1.74 -2.45 -27.26
C ARG A 60 2.73 -3.60 -27.27
N ASP A 61 2.74 -4.39 -26.20
CA ASP A 61 3.69 -5.48 -26.02
C ASP A 61 3.02 -6.60 -25.22
N ARG A 62 2.76 -7.72 -25.89
CA ARG A 62 2.12 -8.88 -25.28
C ARG A 62 2.92 -9.50 -24.16
N ARG A 63 4.23 -9.21 -24.09
CA ARG A 63 5.09 -9.70 -23.03
C ARG A 63 4.90 -8.90 -21.75
N ALA A 64 4.46 -7.67 -21.88
CA ALA A 64 4.26 -6.80 -20.73
C ALA A 64 2.89 -7.09 -20.12
N LYS A 65 2.89 -7.28 -18.81
CA LYS A 65 1.68 -7.45 -18.02
C LYS A 65 1.42 -6.17 -17.26
N LEU A 66 0.22 -5.66 -17.37
CA LEU A 66 -0.22 -4.46 -16.66
C LEU A 66 -1.13 -4.85 -15.52
N VAL A 67 -1.08 -4.06 -14.47
CA VAL A 67 -1.94 -4.25 -13.30
C VAL A 67 -2.47 -2.88 -12.88
N ARG A 68 -3.72 -2.85 -12.43
CA ARG A 68 -4.34 -1.62 -11.94
C ARG A 68 -5.23 -1.92 -10.75
N LEU A 69 -5.39 -0.91 -9.92
CA LEU A 69 -6.27 -0.97 -8.75
C LEU A 69 -7.71 -0.82 -9.18
N LEU A 70 -8.57 -1.73 -8.72
CA LEU A 70 -10.01 -1.64 -8.95
C LEU A 70 -10.68 -0.88 -7.80
N PRO A 71 -11.92 -0.42 -7.98
CA PRO A 71 -12.63 0.30 -6.92
C PRO A 71 -12.69 -0.45 -5.59
N ALA A 72 -12.91 -1.78 -5.62
CA ALA A 72 -12.93 -2.58 -4.40
C ALA A 72 -11.57 -2.60 -3.71
N GLY A 73 -10.47 -2.59 -4.48
CA GLY A 73 -9.13 -2.51 -3.93
C GLY A 73 -8.86 -1.15 -3.28
N ARG A 74 -9.34 -0.10 -3.89
CA ARG A 74 -9.24 1.25 -3.33
C ARG A 74 -10.01 1.36 -2.02
N ASP A 75 -11.21 0.80 -1.97
CA ASP A 75 -12.01 0.78 -0.74
C ASP A 75 -11.33 -0.02 0.36
N ALA A 76 -10.73 -1.17 0.01
CA ALA A 76 -9.98 -1.98 0.96
C ALA A 76 -8.80 -1.19 1.55
N LEU A 77 -8.09 -0.47 0.70
CA LEU A 77 -6.95 0.35 1.14
C LEU A 77 -7.41 1.48 2.06
N ASP A 78 -8.52 2.14 1.73
CA ASP A 78 -9.10 3.18 2.58
C ASP A 78 -9.49 2.63 3.96
N THR A 79 -10.06 1.43 4.00
CA THR A 79 -10.43 0.76 5.25
C THR A 79 -9.19 0.50 6.11
N ILE A 80 -8.12 0.01 5.51
CA ILE A 80 -6.86 -0.25 6.20
C ILE A 80 -6.29 1.05 6.78
N GLU A 81 -6.29 2.11 5.99
CA GLU A 81 -5.76 3.40 6.44
C GLU A 81 -6.56 3.98 7.59
N ARG A 82 -7.89 3.89 7.53
CA ARG A 82 -8.74 4.34 8.63
C ARG A 82 -8.48 3.58 9.91
N SER A 83 -8.29 2.25 9.82
CA SER A 83 -7.96 1.42 10.99
C SER A 83 -6.62 1.85 11.61
N ARG A 84 -5.62 2.10 10.79
CA ARG A 84 -4.31 2.54 11.27
C ARG A 84 -4.39 3.91 11.94
N LEU A 85 -5.12 4.83 11.32
CA LEU A 85 -5.29 6.16 11.87
C LEU A 85 -6.02 6.11 13.20
N SER A 86 -7.07 5.28 13.30
CA SER A 86 -7.80 5.07 14.55
C SER A 86 -6.91 4.58 15.68
N LEU A 87 -6.02 3.63 15.39
CA LEU A 87 -5.06 3.13 16.39
C LEU A 87 -4.08 4.22 16.83
N ILE A 88 -3.61 5.03 15.89
CA ILE A 88 -2.73 6.15 16.20
C ILE A 88 -3.46 7.17 17.07
N GLU A 89 -4.71 7.49 16.74
CA GLU A 89 -5.51 8.41 17.51
C GLU A 89 -5.75 7.90 18.94
N GLU A 90 -6.06 6.62 19.09
CA GLU A 90 -6.21 5.98 20.41
C GLU A 90 -4.93 6.09 21.23
N PHE A 91 -3.79 5.80 20.59
CA PHE A 91 -2.50 5.89 21.26
C PHE A 91 -2.21 7.33 21.70
N THR A 92 -2.36 8.30 20.80
CA THR A 92 -2.03 9.69 21.11
C THR A 92 -2.98 10.28 22.13
N ALA A 93 -4.21 9.76 22.24
CA ALA A 93 -5.15 10.20 23.27
C ALA A 93 -4.69 9.82 24.67
N THR A 94 -3.82 8.80 24.82
CA THR A 94 -3.28 8.42 26.12
C THR A 94 -2.12 9.32 26.58
N LEU A 95 -1.61 10.14 25.68
CA LEU A 95 -0.45 11.00 25.95
C LEU A 95 -0.86 12.32 26.57
N SER A 96 0.00 12.88 27.40
CA SER A 96 -0.17 14.25 27.87
C SER A 96 0.08 15.23 26.73
N ASP A 97 -0.32 16.49 26.92
CA ASP A 97 -0.05 17.54 25.94
C ASP A 97 1.44 17.71 25.72
N GLU A 98 2.22 17.63 26.80
CA GLU A 98 3.68 17.73 26.74
C GLU A 98 4.29 16.58 25.94
N GLU A 99 3.81 15.36 26.18
CA GLU A 99 4.28 14.19 25.44
C GLU A 99 3.97 14.28 23.96
N ARG A 100 2.75 14.70 23.61
CA ARG A 100 2.36 14.89 22.20
C ARG A 100 3.25 15.94 21.53
N ALA A 101 3.48 17.06 22.21
CA ALA A 101 4.35 18.11 21.67
C ALA A 101 5.77 17.63 21.46
N GLY A 102 6.30 16.83 22.41
CA GLY A 102 7.64 16.23 22.30
C GLY A 102 7.76 15.30 21.12
N LEU A 103 6.77 14.40 20.93
CA LEU A 103 6.74 13.50 19.77
C LEU A 103 6.69 14.28 18.47
N HIS A 104 5.82 15.27 18.39
CA HIS A 104 5.67 16.08 17.19
C HIS A 104 7.00 16.77 16.83
N SER A 105 7.65 17.37 17.80
CA SER A 105 8.92 18.06 17.60
C SER A 105 10.03 17.14 17.12
N THR A 106 10.02 15.89 17.61
CA THR A 106 11.06 14.91 17.25
C THR A 106 10.76 14.27 15.90
N LEU A 107 9.50 13.92 15.64
CA LEU A 107 9.12 13.18 14.43
C LEU A 107 9.05 14.06 13.20
N LEU A 108 8.63 15.31 13.33
CA LEU A 108 8.41 16.17 12.16
C LEU A 108 9.64 16.30 11.25
N PRO A 109 10.84 16.60 11.77
CA PRO A 109 12.03 16.67 10.93
C PRO A 109 12.36 15.33 10.26
N ILE A 110 12.09 14.21 10.95
CA ILE A 110 12.34 12.87 10.42
C ILE A 110 11.41 12.59 9.25
N VAL A 111 10.12 12.87 9.42
CA VAL A 111 9.11 12.67 8.37
C VAL A 111 9.42 13.54 7.16
N GLU A 112 9.82 14.78 7.37
CA GLU A 112 10.18 15.70 6.28
C GLU A 112 11.36 15.16 5.47
N ARG A 113 12.36 14.56 6.12
CA ARG A 113 13.51 13.96 5.43
C ARG A 113 13.11 12.76 4.61
N ILE A 114 12.15 11.97 5.08
CA ILE A 114 11.69 10.78 4.35
C ILE A 114 10.94 11.18 3.08
N HIS A 115 10.17 12.27 3.15
CA HIS A 115 9.34 12.72 2.02
C HIS A 115 10.06 13.67 1.07
N THR A 116 11.26 14.12 1.41
CA THR A 116 12.06 14.96 0.53
C THR A 116 12.79 14.07 -0.48
N PRO A 117 12.67 14.34 -1.81
CA PRO A 117 13.36 13.56 -2.84
C PRO A 117 14.89 13.68 -2.74
#